data_6229e5fb8604f85f57321bf94d16f6c5
#
_entry.id   6229e5fb8604f85f57321bf94d16f6c5
#
_cell.length_a   1.000
_cell.length_b   1.000
_cell.length_c   1.000
_cell.angle_alpha   90.00
_cell.angle_beta   90.00
_cell.angle_gamma   90.00
#
_symmetry.space_group_name_H-M   'P 1'
#
loop_
_entity.id
_entity.type
_entity.pdbx_description
1 polymer ?
#
loop_
_entity_poly.entity_id
_entity_poly.type
_entity_poly.pdbx_seq_one_letter_code
_entity_poly.pdbx_strand_id
1 'polypeptide(L)'
;MRTLKKSIWSYMYKVTFALVSVILISITALNIANEQSRAQGTADKIFEQMDKMLEENQKELTRLRQEYAAKCLHNTEAIAYILEKNTGARNDLYELRKIAEFMEVDEIHIIDAAGEIVSGTHPQYYGYSFDSGEQMNYFKPMLKDKSLKMVQDIEPNTAEHKLMQYSAMWNSTGEFIVEAGIEPVNVSKVTEKNELPYIFSQLCVNPDTSYFAVNAETEKIVGATDTELVGMDMKEIGLNTEKIHSTKGFSGMINGKRSYIVFKKVADNYIGVAVTSKALYERIPLNMLYLAVCLVLIALALFKAVTRYLDREVVQKIGEVNGKLHKITMGDLNVKIDVHSSREFFELSRYINEMLQSLLVNDRKMTYVLGKTDMHIGVYEYNRQMKRVRFTGDILQILKTGTEAAWKLPSDWEDFKKYIRTMQKE
;
A
#
# COMPACT_ATOMS: atom_id res chain seq x y z
N MET A 1 -24.62 -43.26 8.32
CA MET A 1 -25.01 -42.34 7.24
C MET A 1 -25.04 -40.90 7.77
N ARG A 2 -24.43 -39.92 7.10
CA ARG A 2 -24.56 -38.50 7.47
C ARG A 2 -25.94 -38.01 7.01
N THR A 3 -26.66 -37.29 7.87
CA THR A 3 -27.92 -36.66 7.44
C THR A 3 -27.67 -35.59 6.37
N LEU A 4 -28.63 -35.42 5.44
CA LEU A 4 -28.58 -34.41 4.38
C LEU A 4 -28.23 -33.02 4.95
N LYS A 5 -28.84 -32.65 6.06
CA LYS A 5 -28.57 -31.42 6.81
C LYS A 5 -27.06 -31.27 7.15
N LYS A 6 -26.43 -32.28 7.70
CA LYS A 6 -25.03 -32.25 8.13
C LYS A 6 -24.05 -32.15 6.93
N SER A 7 -24.43 -32.73 5.80
CA SER A 7 -23.65 -32.64 4.56
C SER A 7 -23.70 -31.23 3.94
N ILE A 8 -24.90 -30.64 3.83
CA ILE A 8 -25.10 -29.27 3.35
C ILE A 8 -24.35 -28.26 4.22
N TRP A 9 -24.43 -28.40 5.53
CA TRP A 9 -23.71 -27.53 6.47
C TRP A 9 -22.19 -27.57 6.28
N SER A 10 -21.61 -28.75 6.14
CA SER A 10 -20.18 -28.91 5.92
C SER A 10 -19.71 -28.25 4.62
N TYR A 11 -20.52 -28.38 3.56
CA TYR A 11 -20.21 -27.76 2.28
C TYR A 11 -20.31 -26.23 2.33
N MET A 12 -21.40 -25.70 2.87
CA MET A 12 -21.61 -24.27 3.04
C MET A 12 -20.49 -23.61 3.87
N TYR A 13 -20.09 -24.24 4.99
CA TYR A 13 -18.98 -23.75 5.80
C TYR A 13 -17.68 -23.61 5.01
N LYS A 14 -17.33 -24.63 4.22
CA LYS A 14 -16.10 -24.61 3.39
C LYS A 14 -16.14 -23.51 2.33
N VAL A 15 -17.28 -23.37 1.64
CA VAL A 15 -17.45 -22.34 0.60
C VAL A 15 -17.39 -20.94 1.22
N THR A 16 -18.08 -20.71 2.32
CA THR A 16 -18.06 -19.41 3.01
C THR A 16 -16.67 -19.07 3.52
N PHE A 17 -15.97 -20.04 4.12
CA PHE A 17 -14.60 -19.85 4.59
C PHE A 17 -13.64 -19.49 3.43
N ALA A 18 -13.72 -20.20 2.32
CA ALA A 18 -12.92 -19.91 1.13
C ALA A 18 -13.20 -18.50 0.58
N LEU A 19 -14.48 -18.13 0.47
CA LEU A 19 -14.89 -16.81 -0.01
C LEU A 19 -14.37 -15.68 0.90
N VAL A 20 -14.56 -15.79 2.20
CA VAL A 20 -14.06 -14.81 3.20
C VAL A 20 -12.54 -14.69 3.11
N SER A 21 -11.83 -15.83 2.99
CA SER A 21 -10.37 -15.82 2.87
C SER A 21 -9.91 -15.10 1.60
N VAL A 22 -10.53 -15.34 0.46
CA VAL A 22 -10.21 -14.65 -0.80
C VAL A 22 -10.46 -13.14 -0.70
N ILE A 23 -11.58 -12.73 -0.10
CA ILE A 23 -11.90 -11.31 0.10
C ILE A 23 -10.84 -10.64 0.98
N LEU A 24 -10.47 -11.26 2.11
CA LEU A 24 -9.47 -10.70 3.02
C LEU A 24 -8.10 -10.57 2.36
N ILE A 25 -7.65 -11.58 1.64
CA ILE A 25 -6.36 -11.55 0.90
C ILE A 25 -6.38 -10.43 -0.15
N SER A 26 -7.44 -10.35 -0.94
CA SER A 26 -7.57 -9.34 -2.00
C SER A 26 -7.57 -7.92 -1.45
N ILE A 27 -8.32 -7.65 -0.38
CA ILE A 27 -8.38 -6.33 0.25
C ILE A 27 -7.05 -5.99 0.93
N THR A 28 -6.36 -6.97 1.54
CA THR A 28 -5.02 -6.76 2.11
C THR A 28 -4.03 -6.34 1.04
N ALA A 29 -3.99 -7.06 -0.09
CA ALA A 29 -3.12 -6.71 -1.21
C ALA A 29 -3.41 -5.31 -1.77
N LEU A 30 -4.69 -4.96 -1.90
CA LEU A 30 -5.11 -3.63 -2.35
C LEU A 30 -4.68 -2.53 -1.38
N ASN A 31 -4.85 -2.74 -0.07
CA ASN A 31 -4.43 -1.76 0.94
C ASN A 31 -2.91 -1.55 0.94
N ILE A 32 -2.12 -2.62 0.80
CA ILE A 32 -0.66 -2.53 0.68
C ILE A 32 -0.30 -1.69 -0.55
N ALA A 33 -0.90 -1.96 -1.70
CA ALA A 33 -0.64 -1.20 -2.93
C ALA A 33 -1.04 0.28 -2.79
N ASN A 34 -2.15 0.57 -2.14
CA ASN A 34 -2.60 1.94 -1.89
C ASN A 34 -1.64 2.71 -0.96
N GLU A 35 -1.16 2.09 0.12
CA GLU A 35 -0.20 2.74 1.01
C GLU A 35 1.15 2.97 0.33
N GLN A 36 1.61 2.04 -0.51
CA GLN A 36 2.80 2.24 -1.34
C GLN A 36 2.62 3.38 -2.34
N SER A 37 1.46 3.47 -3.00
CA SER A 37 1.15 4.57 -3.92
C SER A 37 1.09 5.93 -3.20
N ARG A 38 0.55 5.97 -1.97
CA ARG A 38 0.57 7.19 -1.13
C ARG A 38 1.98 7.59 -0.74
N ALA A 39 2.83 6.63 -0.34
CA ALA A 39 4.22 6.88 -0.02
C ALA A 39 4.99 7.42 -1.22
N GLN A 40 4.76 6.85 -2.41
CA GLN A 40 5.31 7.36 -3.68
C GLN A 40 4.87 8.82 -3.92
N GLY A 41 3.58 9.11 -3.86
CA GLY A 41 3.07 10.47 -4.07
C GLY A 41 3.55 11.48 -3.02
N THR A 42 3.83 11.04 -1.79
CA THR A 42 4.45 11.87 -0.75
C THR A 42 5.92 12.14 -1.07
N ALA A 43 6.67 11.14 -1.51
CA ALA A 43 8.05 11.30 -1.94
C ALA A 43 8.16 12.26 -3.14
N ASP A 44 7.26 12.13 -4.12
CA ASP A 44 7.25 13.02 -5.29
C ASP A 44 7.02 14.50 -4.90
N LYS A 45 6.14 14.76 -3.92
CA LYS A 45 5.95 16.13 -3.40
C LYS A 45 7.18 16.66 -2.66
N ILE A 46 7.87 15.81 -1.93
CA ILE A 46 9.13 16.19 -1.25
C ILE A 46 10.20 16.53 -2.28
N PHE A 47 10.33 15.73 -3.34
CA PHE A 47 11.27 16.02 -4.43
C PHE A 47 10.93 17.35 -5.12
N GLU A 48 9.66 17.64 -5.36
CA GLU A 48 9.21 18.91 -5.92
C GLU A 48 9.55 20.10 -5.00
N GLN A 49 9.35 19.95 -3.69
CA GLN A 49 9.73 20.96 -2.70
C GLN A 49 11.25 21.20 -2.70
N MET A 50 12.05 20.14 -2.78
CA MET A 50 13.51 20.25 -2.83
C MET A 50 13.97 20.93 -4.12
N ASP A 51 13.45 20.55 -5.28
CA ASP A 51 13.75 21.17 -6.56
C ASP A 51 13.45 22.68 -6.50
N LYS A 52 12.29 23.06 -5.93
CA LYS A 52 11.91 24.46 -5.78
C LYS A 52 12.84 25.23 -4.83
N MET A 53 13.19 24.66 -3.70
CA MET A 53 14.14 25.28 -2.74
C MET A 53 15.52 25.49 -3.39
N LEU A 54 16.01 24.49 -4.13
CA LEU A 54 17.28 24.61 -4.88
C LEU A 54 17.21 25.73 -5.92
N GLU A 55 16.13 25.79 -6.69
CA GLU A 55 15.95 26.83 -7.70
C GLU A 55 15.87 28.24 -7.07
N GLU A 56 15.12 28.41 -6.00
CA GLU A 56 15.00 29.68 -5.27
C GLU A 56 16.35 30.12 -4.68
N ASN A 57 17.07 29.20 -4.05
CA ASN A 57 18.39 29.47 -3.51
C ASN A 57 19.41 29.82 -4.60
N GLN A 58 19.35 29.14 -5.75
CA GLN A 58 20.23 29.43 -6.90
C GLN A 58 19.95 30.81 -7.50
N LYS A 59 18.68 31.22 -7.59
CA LYS A 59 18.29 32.55 -8.02
C LYS A 59 18.80 33.61 -7.05
N GLU A 60 18.65 33.38 -5.75
CA GLU A 60 19.14 34.30 -4.74
C GLU A 60 20.66 34.41 -4.76
N LEU A 61 21.37 33.28 -4.92
CA LEU A 61 22.84 33.28 -5.07
C LEU A 61 23.29 34.09 -6.26
N THR A 62 22.62 33.91 -7.42
CA THR A 62 22.93 34.66 -8.66
C THR A 62 22.68 36.16 -8.45
N ARG A 63 21.57 36.52 -7.81
CA ARG A 63 21.24 37.92 -7.49
C ARG A 63 22.33 38.56 -6.60
N LEU A 64 22.70 37.87 -5.52
CA LEU A 64 23.72 38.35 -4.58
C LEU A 64 25.07 38.51 -5.26
N ARG A 65 25.50 37.55 -6.08
CA ARG A 65 26.77 37.69 -6.86
C ARG A 65 26.76 38.91 -7.75
N GLN A 66 25.65 39.20 -8.44
CA GLN A 66 25.53 40.42 -9.27
C GLN A 66 25.54 41.70 -8.44
N GLU A 67 24.88 41.73 -7.28
CA GLU A 67 24.87 42.86 -6.37
C GLU A 67 26.28 43.14 -5.82
N TYR A 68 27.00 42.10 -5.37
CA TYR A 68 28.37 42.24 -4.90
C TYR A 68 29.31 42.72 -6.01
N ALA A 69 29.20 42.18 -7.23
CA ALA A 69 29.99 42.61 -8.38
C ALA A 69 29.75 44.08 -8.71
N ALA A 70 28.48 44.51 -8.75
CA ALA A 70 28.16 45.93 -9.01
C ALA A 70 28.64 46.85 -7.90
N LYS A 71 28.45 46.45 -6.60
CA LYS A 71 28.93 47.22 -5.43
C LYS A 71 30.46 47.36 -5.48
N CYS A 72 31.17 46.24 -5.71
CA CYS A 72 32.63 46.22 -5.76
C CYS A 72 33.15 47.16 -6.84
N LEU A 73 32.61 47.09 -8.08
CA LEU A 73 33.02 47.96 -9.15
C LEU A 73 32.74 49.46 -8.84
N HIS A 74 31.56 49.78 -8.34
CA HIS A 74 31.20 51.13 -7.98
C HIS A 74 32.15 51.71 -6.90
N ASN A 75 32.47 50.90 -5.89
CA ASN A 75 33.39 51.29 -4.81
C ASN A 75 34.80 51.48 -5.40
N THR A 76 35.28 50.61 -6.31
CA THR A 76 36.59 50.78 -6.97
C THR A 76 36.64 52.06 -7.77
N GLU A 77 35.58 52.42 -8.50
CA GLU A 77 35.49 53.71 -9.23
C GLU A 77 35.61 54.92 -8.27
N ALA A 78 34.88 54.87 -7.14
CA ALA A 78 34.92 55.93 -6.15
C ALA A 78 36.31 56.04 -5.48
N ILE A 79 36.90 54.89 -5.10
CA ILE A 79 38.25 54.85 -4.53
C ILE A 79 39.29 55.37 -5.51
N ALA A 80 39.22 54.98 -6.78
CA ALA A 80 40.13 55.48 -7.85
C ALA A 80 40.06 57.03 -7.95
N TYR A 81 38.85 57.60 -7.95
CA TYR A 81 38.65 59.05 -7.95
C TYR A 81 39.19 59.71 -6.68
N ILE A 82 38.96 59.14 -5.48
CA ILE A 82 39.51 59.70 -4.21
C ILE A 82 41.03 59.71 -4.23
N LEU A 83 41.67 58.61 -4.63
CA LEU A 83 43.14 58.48 -4.68
C LEU A 83 43.76 59.30 -5.79
N GLU A 84 43.05 59.63 -6.85
CA GLU A 84 43.49 60.56 -7.86
C GLU A 84 43.55 62.01 -7.33
N LYS A 85 42.56 62.41 -6.53
CA LYS A 85 42.47 63.77 -5.94
C LYS A 85 43.32 63.90 -4.65
N ASN A 86 43.58 62.84 -3.93
CA ASN A 86 44.41 62.81 -2.71
C ASN A 86 45.65 61.94 -2.93
N THR A 87 46.66 62.45 -3.59
CA THR A 87 47.90 61.74 -3.93
C THR A 87 48.69 61.30 -2.68
N GLY A 88 48.60 62.04 -1.54
CA GLY A 88 49.22 61.64 -0.28
C GLY A 88 48.66 60.39 0.34
N ALA A 89 47.36 60.10 0.11
CA ALA A 89 46.73 58.91 0.64
C ALA A 89 47.22 57.62 -0.01
N ARG A 90 47.79 57.66 -1.21
CA ARG A 90 48.21 56.46 -1.99
C ARG A 90 49.23 55.58 -1.25
N ASN A 91 50.09 56.18 -0.44
CA ASN A 91 51.16 55.51 0.29
C ASN A 91 50.96 55.55 1.84
N ASP A 92 49.82 56.07 2.28
CA ASP A 92 49.49 56.14 3.68
C ASP A 92 48.52 55.04 4.09
N LEU A 93 49.03 54.03 4.79
CA LEU A 93 48.25 52.87 5.23
C LEU A 93 47.05 53.29 6.11
N TYR A 94 47.19 54.31 6.95
CA TYR A 94 46.11 54.75 7.82
C TYR A 94 44.96 55.37 7.01
N GLU A 95 45.30 56.27 6.06
CA GLU A 95 44.31 56.89 5.17
C GLU A 95 43.67 55.85 4.22
N LEU A 96 44.40 54.87 3.71
CA LEU A 96 43.86 53.81 2.89
C LEU A 96 42.86 52.95 3.68
N ARG A 97 43.16 52.64 4.95
CA ARG A 97 42.22 51.90 5.84
C ARG A 97 40.96 52.70 6.14
N LYS A 98 41.07 54.03 6.35
CA LYS A 98 39.88 54.87 6.50
C LYS A 98 39.01 54.92 5.25
N ILE A 99 39.65 55.00 4.09
CA ILE A 99 38.93 54.94 2.79
C ILE A 99 38.21 53.59 2.64
N ALA A 100 38.89 52.48 2.97
CA ALA A 100 38.30 51.17 2.91
C ALA A 100 37.07 51.04 3.84
N GLU A 101 37.17 51.50 5.08
CA GLU A 101 36.08 51.54 6.04
C GLU A 101 34.92 52.40 5.55
N PHE A 102 35.21 53.61 5.04
CA PHE A 102 34.16 54.50 4.52
C PHE A 102 33.47 53.97 3.29
N MET A 103 34.21 53.26 2.42
CA MET A 103 33.68 52.64 1.20
C MET A 103 33.13 51.24 1.42
N GLU A 104 33.15 50.75 2.66
CA GLU A 104 32.71 49.38 3.01
C GLU A 104 33.38 48.30 2.11
N VAL A 105 34.68 48.41 1.94
CA VAL A 105 35.52 47.38 1.26
C VAL A 105 36.53 46.84 2.28
N ASP A 106 36.87 45.56 2.16
CA ASP A 106 37.80 44.90 3.05
C ASP A 106 39.25 45.17 2.68
N GLU A 107 39.51 45.28 1.36
CA GLU A 107 40.86 45.45 0.82
C GLU A 107 40.90 46.53 -0.27
N ILE A 108 41.97 47.29 -0.27
CA ILE A 108 42.35 48.22 -1.35
C ILE A 108 43.78 47.91 -1.68
N HIS A 109 44.05 47.66 -3.00
CA HIS A 109 45.38 47.51 -3.54
C HIS A 109 45.63 48.59 -4.60
N ILE A 110 46.81 49.16 -4.56
CA ILE A 110 47.31 50.07 -5.62
C ILE A 110 48.39 49.31 -6.38
N ILE A 111 48.14 49.13 -7.63
CA ILE A 111 48.96 48.29 -8.52
C ILE A 111 49.59 49.18 -9.54
N ASP A 112 50.87 49.03 -9.78
CA ASP A 112 51.64 49.83 -10.72
C ASP A 112 51.45 49.42 -12.20
N ALA A 113 52.12 50.10 -13.12
CA ALA A 113 52.02 49.78 -14.54
C ALA A 113 52.66 48.44 -14.93
N ALA A 114 53.46 47.82 -14.08
CA ALA A 114 53.98 46.47 -14.26
C ALA A 114 53.04 45.40 -13.78
N GLY A 115 52.00 45.78 -13.06
CA GLY A 115 51.02 44.84 -12.48
C GLY A 115 51.41 44.32 -11.10
N GLU A 116 52.27 45.07 -10.36
CA GLU A 116 52.72 44.72 -8.99
C GLU A 116 51.99 45.57 -7.96
N ILE A 117 51.59 44.98 -6.85
CA ILE A 117 50.98 45.68 -5.70
C ILE A 117 52.05 46.45 -4.99
N VAL A 118 52.00 47.78 -5.11
CA VAL A 118 52.99 48.68 -4.51
C VAL A 118 52.53 49.36 -3.23
N SER A 119 51.19 49.41 -2.99
CA SER A 119 50.60 49.98 -1.79
C SER A 119 49.19 49.38 -1.59
N GLY A 120 48.62 49.55 -0.38
CA GLY A 120 47.29 49.03 -0.11
C GLY A 120 47.01 48.93 1.41
N THR A 121 45.85 48.41 1.73
CA THR A 121 45.41 48.18 3.14
C THR A 121 46.11 46.99 3.79
N HIS A 122 46.74 46.11 3.00
CA HIS A 122 47.38 44.88 3.43
C HIS A 122 48.84 44.82 3.01
N PRO A 123 49.79 45.36 3.84
CA PRO A 123 51.22 45.41 3.51
C PRO A 123 51.86 44.05 3.20
N GLN A 124 51.29 42.96 3.73
CA GLN A 124 51.77 41.59 3.49
C GLN A 124 51.61 41.17 2.02
N TYR A 125 50.83 41.87 1.21
CA TYR A 125 50.63 41.56 -0.23
C TYR A 125 51.51 42.42 -1.14
N TYR A 126 52.30 43.33 -0.63
CA TYR A 126 53.19 44.12 -1.45
C TYR A 126 54.22 43.22 -2.14
N GLY A 127 54.42 43.47 -3.43
CA GLY A 127 55.27 42.65 -4.32
C GLY A 127 54.54 41.50 -5.00
N TYR A 128 53.26 41.19 -4.62
CA TYR A 128 52.48 40.32 -5.47
C TYR A 128 52.12 40.99 -6.78
N SER A 129 52.16 40.23 -7.89
CA SER A 129 51.87 40.71 -9.24
C SER A 129 50.77 39.90 -9.89
N PHE A 130 50.30 40.34 -11.04
CA PHE A 130 49.33 39.58 -11.85
C PHE A 130 49.84 38.19 -12.30
N ASP A 131 51.09 37.86 -12.08
CA ASP A 131 51.67 36.52 -12.31
C ASP A 131 51.81 35.67 -11.01
N SER A 132 51.44 36.22 -9.85
CA SER A 132 51.62 35.55 -8.55
C SER A 132 50.60 34.42 -8.27
N GLY A 133 49.51 34.36 -9.02
CA GLY A 133 48.50 33.32 -8.86
C GLY A 133 47.40 33.42 -9.91
N GLU A 134 46.59 32.36 -10.01
CA GLU A 134 45.53 32.26 -11.01
C GLU A 134 44.48 33.36 -10.84
N GLN A 135 44.10 33.64 -9.58
CA GLN A 135 43.17 34.70 -9.23
C GLN A 135 43.68 36.09 -9.72
N MET A 136 44.95 36.44 -9.43
CA MET A 136 45.53 37.74 -9.86
C MET A 136 45.72 37.82 -11.37
N ASN A 137 46.00 36.69 -12.04
CA ASN A 137 46.20 36.64 -13.50
C ASN A 137 44.93 37.04 -14.26
N TYR A 138 43.74 36.93 -13.66
CA TYR A 138 42.48 37.41 -14.22
C TYR A 138 42.54 38.87 -14.68
N PHE A 139 43.28 39.76 -13.95
CA PHE A 139 43.40 41.19 -14.23
C PHE A 139 44.53 41.56 -15.21
N LYS A 140 45.36 40.61 -15.61
CA LYS A 140 46.49 40.83 -16.54
C LYS A 140 46.14 41.51 -17.88
N PRO A 141 44.95 41.28 -18.48
CA PRO A 141 44.55 42.02 -19.71
C PRO A 141 44.56 43.52 -19.56
N MET A 142 44.38 44.07 -18.34
CA MET A 142 44.37 45.50 -18.06
C MET A 142 45.73 46.17 -18.35
N LEU A 143 46.84 45.43 -18.31
CA LEU A 143 48.17 45.97 -18.66
C LEU A 143 48.25 46.33 -20.15
N LYS A 144 47.44 45.73 -21.01
CA LYS A 144 47.38 45.98 -22.44
C LYS A 144 46.32 46.98 -22.82
N ASP A 145 45.21 47.02 -22.07
CA ASP A 145 44.12 47.93 -22.34
C ASP A 145 43.71 48.68 -21.06
N LYS A 146 44.09 49.94 -21.00
CA LYS A 146 43.81 50.79 -19.82
C LYS A 146 42.35 51.25 -19.73
N SER A 147 41.51 50.95 -20.72
CA SER A 147 40.08 51.27 -20.66
C SER A 147 39.25 50.23 -19.94
N LEU A 148 39.83 49.05 -19.68
CA LEU A 148 39.13 47.92 -19.03
C LEU A 148 38.79 48.27 -17.57
N LYS A 149 37.55 47.95 -17.23
CA LYS A 149 37.07 47.83 -15.85
C LYS A 149 36.68 46.36 -15.67
N MET A 150 37.35 45.71 -14.75
CA MET A 150 37.15 44.24 -14.58
C MET A 150 36.61 43.93 -13.20
N VAL A 151 35.69 42.99 -13.18
CA VAL A 151 35.15 42.44 -11.95
C VAL A 151 35.29 40.92 -12.05
N GLN A 152 35.95 40.35 -11.07
CA GLN A 152 36.14 38.91 -10.96
C GLN A 152 34.96 38.26 -10.27
N ASP A 153 34.68 36.99 -10.58
CA ASP A 153 33.77 36.21 -9.76
C ASP A 153 34.32 35.99 -8.35
N ILE A 154 33.45 35.57 -7.44
CA ILE A 154 33.86 35.28 -6.06
C ILE A 154 34.73 34.03 -6.07
N GLU A 155 36.01 34.20 -5.76
CA GLU A 155 37.04 33.17 -5.78
C GLU A 155 37.96 33.29 -4.55
N PRO A 156 38.70 32.22 -4.18
CA PRO A 156 39.74 32.31 -3.16
C PRO A 156 40.88 33.26 -3.62
N ASN A 157 41.27 34.21 -2.78
CA ASN A 157 42.41 35.08 -3.07
C ASN A 157 43.72 34.27 -3.07
N THR A 158 44.73 34.82 -3.81
CA THR A 158 46.02 34.13 -3.99
C THR A 158 46.82 33.97 -2.70
N ALA A 159 46.68 34.88 -1.74
CA ALA A 159 47.52 34.93 -0.57
C ALA A 159 47.01 34.07 0.60
N GLU A 160 45.71 34.16 0.92
CA GLU A 160 45.11 33.57 2.12
C GLU A 160 44.08 32.48 1.78
N HIS A 161 43.78 32.27 0.51
CA HIS A 161 42.72 31.40 0.04
C HIS A 161 41.33 31.73 0.62
N LYS A 162 41.12 32.99 1.00
CA LYS A 162 39.86 33.54 1.49
C LYS A 162 38.96 33.89 0.30
N LEU A 163 37.68 33.54 0.39
CA LEU A 163 36.72 33.92 -0.64
C LEU A 163 36.56 35.45 -0.70
N MET A 164 36.87 36.04 -1.83
CA MET A 164 36.81 37.47 -2.06
C MET A 164 36.18 37.77 -3.42
N GLN A 165 35.56 38.95 -3.53
CA GLN A 165 35.15 39.54 -4.79
C GLN A 165 36.04 40.73 -5.09
N TYR A 166 36.80 40.68 -6.16
CA TYR A 166 37.67 41.79 -6.55
C TYR A 166 37.12 42.48 -7.78
N SER A 167 37.38 43.80 -7.82
CA SER A 167 37.26 44.60 -9.05
C SER A 167 38.44 45.53 -9.18
N ALA A 168 38.87 45.76 -10.42
CA ALA A 168 40.02 46.62 -10.71
C ALA A 168 39.75 47.53 -11.90
N MET A 169 40.35 48.72 -11.85
CA MET A 169 40.35 49.70 -12.93
C MET A 169 41.57 50.61 -12.88
N TRP A 170 41.96 51.13 -14.01
CA TRP A 170 42.95 52.24 -14.08
C TRP A 170 42.34 53.51 -13.52
N ASN A 171 43.15 54.33 -12.84
CA ASN A 171 42.78 55.72 -12.60
C ASN A 171 42.62 56.47 -13.91
N SER A 172 42.03 57.68 -13.93
CA SER A 172 41.72 58.43 -15.16
C SER A 172 42.96 58.86 -15.94
N THR A 173 44.10 58.98 -15.26
CA THR A 173 45.40 59.34 -15.94
C THR A 173 46.15 58.11 -16.43
N GLY A 174 45.78 56.91 -16.11
CA GLY A 174 46.45 55.66 -16.48
C GLY A 174 47.78 55.44 -15.79
N GLU A 175 48.01 56.03 -14.61
CA GLU A 175 49.25 55.94 -13.85
C GLU A 175 49.32 54.68 -12.96
N PHE A 176 48.19 54.29 -12.38
CA PHE A 176 48.09 53.15 -11.51
C PHE A 176 46.68 52.45 -11.62
N ILE A 177 46.64 51.20 -11.25
CA ILE A 177 45.40 50.44 -11.13
C ILE A 177 44.96 50.45 -9.66
N VAL A 178 43.69 50.67 -9.45
CA VAL A 178 43.03 50.44 -8.14
C VAL A 178 42.28 49.15 -8.21
N GLU A 179 42.55 48.28 -7.25
CA GLU A 179 41.77 47.06 -7.00
C GLU A 179 41.14 47.18 -5.62
N ALA A 180 39.85 46.89 -5.56
CA ALA A 180 39.13 46.78 -4.30
C ALA A 180 38.56 45.36 -4.12
N GLY A 181 38.64 44.86 -2.89
CA GLY A 181 38.16 43.54 -2.52
C GLY A 181 37.07 43.63 -1.46
N ILE A 182 36.03 42.83 -1.61
CA ILE A 182 34.93 42.67 -0.64
C ILE A 182 34.78 41.20 -0.27
N GLU A 183 34.70 40.90 1.01
CA GLU A 183 34.38 39.56 1.52
C GLU A 183 32.87 39.29 1.38
N PRO A 184 32.46 38.27 0.60
CA PRO A 184 31.04 38.02 0.30
C PRO A 184 30.37 37.19 1.38
N VAL A 185 30.32 37.63 2.63
CA VAL A 185 29.78 36.89 3.80
C VAL A 185 28.36 36.36 3.58
N ASN A 186 27.51 37.16 2.91
CA ASN A 186 26.12 36.72 2.65
C ASN A 186 26.03 35.66 1.55
N VAL A 187 26.96 35.68 0.59
CA VAL A 187 27.01 34.65 -0.46
C VAL A 187 27.41 33.32 0.13
N SER A 188 28.38 33.26 1.03
CA SER A 188 28.75 32.02 1.75
C SER A 188 27.56 31.42 2.49
N LYS A 189 26.79 32.26 3.19
CA LYS A 189 25.56 31.79 3.88
C LYS A 189 24.48 31.21 2.94
N VAL A 190 24.33 31.81 1.75
CA VAL A 190 23.37 31.29 0.76
C VAL A 190 23.91 30.04 0.07
N THR A 191 25.23 29.93 -0.10
CA THR A 191 25.87 28.73 -0.63
C THR A 191 25.63 27.54 0.34
N GLU A 192 25.81 27.71 1.63
CA GLU A 192 25.49 26.69 2.65
C GLU A 192 24.04 26.22 2.56
N LYS A 193 23.09 27.11 2.22
CA LYS A 193 21.68 26.74 2.05
C LYS A 193 21.41 25.82 0.85
N ASN A 194 22.32 25.75 -0.11
CA ASN A 194 22.25 24.82 -1.22
C ASN A 194 22.82 23.44 -0.89
N GLU A 195 23.47 23.29 0.24
CA GLU A 195 23.99 22.01 0.66
C GLU A 195 22.86 21.07 1.09
N LEU A 196 22.95 19.80 0.69
CA LEU A 196 21.93 18.80 0.98
C LEU A 196 21.62 18.64 2.48
N PRO A 197 22.61 18.69 3.42
CA PRO A 197 22.31 18.64 4.84
C PRO A 197 21.41 19.79 5.33
N TYR A 198 21.62 21.00 4.82
CA TYR A 198 20.77 22.14 5.13
C TYR A 198 19.35 21.95 4.59
N ILE A 199 19.23 21.54 3.32
CA ILE A 199 17.93 21.28 2.69
C ILE A 199 17.16 20.20 3.46
N PHE A 200 17.80 19.10 3.84
CA PHE A 200 17.18 18.06 4.64
C PHE A 200 16.73 18.55 6.03
N SER A 201 17.47 19.50 6.64
CA SER A 201 17.08 20.10 7.92
C SER A 201 15.81 20.95 7.82
N GLN A 202 15.50 21.49 6.65
CA GLN A 202 14.31 22.32 6.40
C GLN A 202 13.09 21.48 6.02
N LEU A 203 13.27 20.21 5.66
CA LEU A 203 12.15 19.32 5.39
C LEU A 203 11.47 18.90 6.70
N CYS A 204 10.14 18.76 6.66
CA CYS A 204 9.39 18.24 7.80
C CYS A 204 9.82 16.81 8.10
N VAL A 205 10.59 16.60 9.16
CA VAL A 205 11.07 15.29 9.57
C VAL A 205 9.97 14.57 10.37
N ASN A 206 9.40 13.54 9.75
CA ASN A 206 8.62 12.55 10.50
C ASN A 206 9.61 11.50 11.04
N PRO A 207 9.54 11.08 12.32
CA PRO A 207 10.45 10.08 12.90
C PRO A 207 10.53 8.75 12.12
N ASP A 208 9.50 8.46 11.34
CA ASP A 208 9.38 7.23 10.53
C ASP A 208 9.78 7.43 9.07
N THR A 209 10.24 8.63 8.70
CA THR A 209 10.68 8.97 7.34
C THR A 209 12.11 9.49 7.38
N SER A 210 12.97 8.91 6.56
CA SER A 210 14.37 9.32 6.42
C SER A 210 14.60 9.84 5.00
N TYR A 211 15.35 10.94 4.91
CA TYR A 211 15.83 11.50 3.65
C TYR A 211 17.34 11.31 3.58
N PHE A 212 17.85 10.94 2.42
CA PHE A 212 19.28 10.79 2.20
C PHE A 212 19.61 11.01 0.73
N ALA A 213 20.84 11.46 0.49
CA ALA A 213 21.37 11.65 -0.85
C ALA A 213 22.58 10.74 -1.06
N VAL A 214 22.59 10.05 -2.18
CA VAL A 214 23.68 9.18 -2.61
C VAL A 214 24.34 9.82 -3.85
N ASN A 215 25.64 10.01 -3.79
CA ASN A 215 26.38 10.50 -4.97
C ASN A 215 26.39 9.42 -6.06
N ALA A 216 26.07 9.84 -7.29
CA ALA A 216 25.88 8.91 -8.41
C ALA A 216 27.17 8.18 -8.84
N GLU A 217 28.34 8.79 -8.62
CA GLU A 217 29.64 8.22 -9.02
C GLU A 217 30.28 7.41 -7.92
N THR A 218 30.25 7.93 -6.68
CA THR A 218 30.96 7.31 -5.55
C THR A 218 30.12 6.32 -4.78
N GLU A 219 28.82 6.25 -5.02
CA GLU A 219 27.83 5.43 -4.27
C GLU A 219 27.81 5.70 -2.75
N LYS A 220 28.40 6.82 -2.30
CA LYS A 220 28.42 7.24 -0.91
C LYS A 220 27.29 8.17 -0.55
N ILE A 221 26.86 8.09 0.70
CA ILE A 221 25.85 9.01 1.24
C ILE A 221 26.53 10.36 1.50
N VAL A 222 26.09 11.39 0.79
CA VAL A 222 26.62 12.76 0.89
C VAL A 222 25.76 13.67 1.78
N GLY A 223 24.59 13.21 2.18
CA GLY A 223 23.72 13.91 3.11
C GLY A 223 22.59 13.01 3.56
N ALA A 224 22.14 13.14 4.81
CA ALA A 224 21.03 12.40 5.35
C ALA A 224 20.40 13.14 6.54
N THR A 225 19.12 12.86 6.83
CA THR A 225 18.48 13.31 8.07
C THR A 225 19.03 12.58 9.29
N ASP A 226 19.49 11.36 9.12
CA ASP A 226 20.30 10.62 10.09
C ASP A 226 21.77 10.86 9.76
N THR A 227 22.41 11.74 10.52
CA THR A 227 23.79 12.16 10.25
C THR A 227 24.82 11.03 10.37
N GLU A 228 24.49 9.95 11.08
CA GLU A 228 25.36 8.77 11.20
C GLU A 228 25.54 8.05 9.87
N LEU A 229 24.63 8.23 8.92
CA LEU A 229 24.70 7.62 7.59
C LEU A 229 25.64 8.35 6.63
N VAL A 230 25.99 9.62 6.92
CA VAL A 230 26.81 10.44 6.01
C VAL A 230 28.22 9.87 5.91
N GLY A 231 28.69 9.69 4.68
CA GLY A 231 29.98 9.10 4.35
C GLY A 231 30.00 7.57 4.22
N MET A 232 28.92 6.88 4.65
CA MET A 232 28.80 5.42 4.51
C MET A 232 28.58 5.04 3.04
N ASP A 233 29.02 3.83 2.69
CA ASP A 233 28.69 3.23 1.41
C ASP A 233 27.23 2.75 1.43
N MET A 234 26.54 2.94 0.32
CA MET A 234 25.15 2.54 0.16
C MET A 234 24.90 1.07 0.46
N LYS A 235 25.86 0.20 0.14
CA LYS A 235 25.78 -1.26 0.42
C LYS A 235 25.85 -1.58 1.90
N GLU A 236 26.58 -0.78 2.69
CA GLU A 236 26.69 -0.98 4.15
C GLU A 236 25.36 -0.77 4.85
N ILE A 237 24.53 0.13 4.33
CA ILE A 237 23.18 0.36 4.88
C ILE A 237 22.11 -0.56 4.31
N GLY A 238 22.49 -1.51 3.43
CA GLY A 238 21.59 -2.52 2.86
C GLY A 238 20.86 -2.12 1.58
N LEU A 239 21.31 -1.06 0.90
CA LEU A 239 20.74 -0.64 -0.37
C LEU A 239 21.42 -1.34 -1.56
N ASN A 240 20.62 -1.69 -2.58
CA ASN A 240 21.12 -2.28 -3.81
C ASN A 240 21.24 -1.20 -4.90
N THR A 241 22.44 -1.08 -5.49
CA THR A 241 22.77 -0.14 -6.57
C THR A 241 21.81 -0.21 -7.76
N GLU A 242 21.38 -1.39 -8.16
CA GLU A 242 20.50 -1.55 -9.32
C GLU A 242 19.13 -0.90 -9.14
N LYS A 243 18.66 -0.77 -7.89
CA LYS A 243 17.32 -0.23 -7.57
C LYS A 243 17.28 1.29 -7.46
N ILE A 244 18.41 1.96 -7.35
CA ILE A 244 18.49 3.44 -7.29
C ILE A 244 17.97 4.08 -8.57
N HIS A 245 18.17 3.41 -9.71
CA HIS A 245 17.73 3.93 -11.01
C HIS A 245 16.22 3.76 -11.25
N SER A 246 15.51 3.06 -10.34
CA SER A 246 14.07 2.85 -10.47
C SER A 246 13.30 4.10 -10.07
N THR A 247 12.43 4.56 -10.95
CA THR A 247 11.47 5.64 -10.64
C THR A 247 10.30 5.16 -9.77
N LYS A 248 10.14 3.82 -9.63
CA LYS A 248 9.13 3.22 -8.75
C LYS A 248 9.76 2.87 -7.42
N GLY A 249 9.04 3.17 -6.35
CA GLY A 249 9.45 2.78 -5.02
C GLY A 249 9.53 1.26 -4.85
N PHE A 250 10.39 0.82 -3.95
CA PHE A 250 10.62 -0.59 -3.62
C PHE A 250 10.81 -0.79 -2.12
N SER A 251 10.61 -2.03 -1.67
CA SER A 251 10.91 -2.40 -0.28
C SER A 251 12.38 -2.78 -0.14
N GLY A 252 13.05 -2.21 0.85
CA GLY A 252 14.44 -2.47 1.18
C GLY A 252 14.71 -2.40 2.67
N MET A 253 15.97 -2.65 3.06
CA MET A 253 16.45 -2.43 4.44
C MET A 253 17.30 -1.16 4.46
N ILE A 254 17.12 -0.31 5.45
CA ILE A 254 17.99 0.83 5.73
C ILE A 254 18.29 0.80 7.22
N ASN A 255 19.57 0.77 7.56
CA ASN A 255 20.04 0.75 8.94
C ASN A 255 19.26 -0.28 9.81
N GLY A 256 19.09 -1.52 9.29
CA GLY A 256 18.36 -2.59 9.96
C GLY A 256 16.84 -2.45 10.01
N LYS A 257 16.25 -1.39 9.47
CA LYS A 257 14.81 -1.17 9.43
C LYS A 257 14.26 -1.45 8.03
N ARG A 258 13.22 -2.29 7.94
CA ARG A 258 12.50 -2.50 6.67
C ARG A 258 11.73 -1.24 6.30
N SER A 259 11.98 -0.71 5.09
CA SER A 259 11.40 0.55 4.63
C SER A 259 10.93 0.44 3.18
N TYR A 260 9.97 1.27 2.80
CA TYR A 260 9.61 1.54 1.42
C TYR A 260 10.38 2.77 0.96
N ILE A 261 11.12 2.64 -0.14
CA ILE A 261 12.13 3.60 -0.57
C ILE A 261 11.79 4.07 -1.98
N VAL A 262 11.85 5.38 -2.18
CA VAL A 262 11.65 6.02 -3.48
C VAL A 262 12.88 6.87 -3.79
N PHE A 263 13.43 6.75 -4.99
CA PHE A 263 14.55 7.55 -5.44
C PHE A 263 14.17 8.49 -6.58
N LYS A 264 14.82 9.66 -6.62
CA LYS A 264 14.83 10.58 -7.76
C LYS A 264 16.24 11.11 -7.98
N LYS A 265 16.68 11.17 -9.23
CA LYS A 265 17.95 11.80 -9.59
C LYS A 265 17.78 13.32 -9.57
N VAL A 266 18.64 14.02 -8.84
CA VAL A 266 18.71 15.48 -8.73
C VAL A 266 20.18 15.86 -8.90
N ALA A 267 20.52 16.52 -10.00
CA ALA A 267 21.90 16.81 -10.38
C ALA A 267 22.78 15.54 -10.36
N ASP A 268 23.89 15.56 -9.64
CA ASP A 268 24.84 14.46 -9.52
C ASP A 268 24.50 13.45 -8.41
N ASN A 269 23.34 13.61 -7.77
CA ASN A 269 22.94 12.79 -6.65
C ASN A 269 21.60 12.08 -6.88
N TYR A 270 21.44 10.92 -6.25
CA TYR A 270 20.15 10.27 -6.10
C TYR A 270 19.59 10.57 -4.71
N ILE A 271 18.48 11.30 -4.67
CA ILE A 271 17.78 11.59 -3.43
C ILE A 271 16.84 10.45 -3.12
N GLY A 272 16.96 9.86 -1.94
CA GLY A 272 16.12 8.79 -1.43
C GLY A 272 15.18 9.29 -0.34
N VAL A 273 13.91 8.92 -0.43
CA VAL A 273 12.90 9.06 0.63
C VAL A 273 12.52 7.68 1.09
N ALA A 274 12.74 7.38 2.36
CA ALA A 274 12.46 6.08 2.95
C ALA A 274 11.44 6.21 4.08
N VAL A 275 10.34 5.47 3.97
CA VAL A 275 9.30 5.37 5.00
C VAL A 275 9.37 3.99 5.62
N THR A 276 9.45 3.90 6.96
CA THR A 276 9.52 2.60 7.64
C THR A 276 8.26 1.77 7.35
N SER A 277 8.43 0.47 7.07
CA SER A 277 7.30 -0.43 6.82
C SER A 277 6.35 -0.51 8.01
N LYS A 278 6.85 -0.30 9.23
CA LYS A 278 6.02 -0.25 10.44
C LYS A 278 5.01 0.89 10.34
N ALA A 279 5.47 2.10 10.08
CA ALA A 279 4.60 3.27 9.97
C ALA A 279 3.69 3.19 8.74
N LEU A 280 4.23 2.74 7.60
CA LEU A 280 3.49 2.63 6.35
C LEU A 280 2.28 1.69 6.47
N TYR A 281 2.43 0.57 7.18
CA TYR A 281 1.41 -0.47 7.27
C TYR A 281 0.74 -0.55 8.65
N GLU A 282 1.02 0.39 9.56
CA GLU A 282 0.55 0.37 10.96
C GLU A 282 -0.97 0.18 11.09
N ARG A 283 -1.73 0.82 10.22
CA ARG A 283 -3.20 0.81 10.25
C ARG A 283 -3.82 -0.42 9.59
N ILE A 284 -3.07 -1.14 8.74
CA ILE A 284 -3.60 -2.28 7.98
C ILE A 284 -4.08 -3.41 8.89
N PRO A 285 -3.33 -3.89 9.89
CA PRO A 285 -3.76 -4.99 10.74
C PRO A 285 -5.07 -4.70 11.47
N LEU A 286 -5.23 -3.50 12.02
CA LEU A 286 -6.43 -3.10 12.74
C LEU A 286 -7.65 -3.02 11.81
N ASN A 287 -7.50 -2.41 10.64
CA ASN A 287 -8.56 -2.33 9.64
C ASN A 287 -8.96 -3.72 9.12
N MET A 288 -7.97 -4.61 8.92
CA MET A 288 -8.23 -5.99 8.51
C MET A 288 -8.93 -6.80 9.60
N LEU A 289 -8.58 -6.62 10.88
CA LEU A 289 -9.28 -7.25 11.99
C LEU A 289 -10.75 -6.82 12.04
N TYR A 290 -11.00 -5.51 11.92
CA TYR A 290 -12.37 -4.99 11.88
C TYR A 290 -13.17 -5.55 10.71
N LEU A 291 -12.59 -5.56 9.52
CA LEU A 291 -13.22 -6.15 8.33
C LEU A 291 -13.51 -7.64 8.50
N ALA A 292 -12.55 -8.39 9.06
CA ALA A 292 -12.71 -9.83 9.31
C ALA A 292 -13.88 -10.10 10.27
N VAL A 293 -14.00 -9.33 11.35
CA VAL A 293 -15.12 -9.44 12.29
C VAL A 293 -16.45 -9.15 11.58
N CYS A 294 -16.54 -8.09 10.79
CA CYS A 294 -17.74 -7.76 10.02
C CYS A 294 -18.12 -8.89 9.04
N LEU A 295 -17.16 -9.42 8.29
CA LEU A 295 -17.39 -10.51 7.34
C LEU A 295 -17.86 -11.79 8.05
N VAL A 296 -17.28 -12.13 9.21
CA VAL A 296 -17.71 -13.28 10.02
C VAL A 296 -19.14 -13.08 10.50
N LEU A 297 -19.51 -11.91 11.00
CA LEU A 297 -20.89 -11.62 11.44
C LEU A 297 -21.91 -11.74 10.30
N ILE A 298 -21.58 -11.19 9.13
CA ILE A 298 -22.41 -11.31 7.92
C ILE A 298 -22.53 -12.77 7.50
N ALA A 299 -21.42 -13.53 7.50
CA ALA A 299 -21.42 -14.94 7.16
C ALA A 299 -22.28 -15.76 8.10
N LEU A 300 -22.22 -15.51 9.42
CA LEU A 300 -23.06 -16.16 10.42
C LEU A 300 -24.55 -15.84 10.23
N ALA A 301 -24.88 -14.58 9.93
CA ALA A 301 -26.26 -14.16 9.66
C ALA A 301 -26.82 -14.85 8.40
N LEU A 302 -26.07 -14.86 7.31
CA LEU A 302 -26.43 -15.55 6.07
C LEU A 302 -26.55 -17.06 6.29
N PHE A 303 -25.61 -17.66 7.01
CA PHE A 303 -25.65 -19.08 7.35
C PHE A 303 -26.93 -19.45 8.13
N LYS A 304 -27.28 -18.63 9.13
CA LYS A 304 -28.50 -18.82 9.92
C LYS A 304 -29.77 -18.67 9.04
N ALA A 305 -29.78 -17.68 8.15
CA ALA A 305 -30.92 -17.46 7.24
C ALA A 305 -31.10 -18.63 6.25
N VAL A 306 -30.04 -19.05 5.58
CA VAL A 306 -30.07 -20.18 4.64
C VAL A 306 -30.44 -21.49 5.35
N THR A 307 -29.86 -21.74 6.53
CA THR A 307 -30.21 -22.92 7.31
C THR A 307 -31.69 -22.95 7.68
N ARG A 308 -32.24 -21.82 8.14
CA ARG A 308 -33.65 -21.71 8.50
C ARG A 308 -34.57 -21.93 7.29
N TYR A 309 -34.17 -21.38 6.14
CA TYR A 309 -34.87 -21.58 4.87
C TYR A 309 -34.86 -23.06 4.45
N LEU A 310 -33.69 -23.71 4.43
CA LEU A 310 -33.57 -25.13 4.06
C LEU A 310 -34.30 -26.05 5.05
N ASP A 311 -34.24 -25.79 6.36
CA ASP A 311 -34.96 -26.56 7.36
C ASP A 311 -36.47 -26.50 7.09
N ARG A 312 -37.02 -25.32 6.79
CA ARG A 312 -38.45 -25.11 6.58
C ARG A 312 -38.95 -25.67 5.25
N GLU A 313 -38.24 -25.33 4.16
CA GLU A 313 -38.74 -25.60 2.80
C GLU A 313 -38.30 -26.96 2.26
N VAL A 314 -37.26 -27.56 2.81
CA VAL A 314 -36.74 -28.84 2.32
C VAL A 314 -36.84 -29.95 3.38
N VAL A 315 -36.17 -29.79 4.52
CA VAL A 315 -36.03 -30.89 5.50
C VAL A 315 -37.38 -31.26 6.11
N GLN A 316 -38.19 -30.29 6.53
CA GLN A 316 -39.51 -30.52 7.10
C GLN A 316 -40.45 -31.15 6.04
N LYS A 317 -40.38 -30.70 4.79
CA LYS A 317 -41.23 -31.24 3.73
C LYS A 317 -40.86 -32.66 3.33
N ILE A 318 -39.56 -32.98 3.28
CA ILE A 318 -39.10 -34.37 3.10
C ILE A 318 -39.62 -35.22 4.27
N GLY A 319 -39.54 -34.74 5.52
CA GLY A 319 -40.05 -35.42 6.69
C GLY A 319 -41.58 -35.68 6.61
N GLU A 320 -42.35 -34.70 6.11
CA GLU A 320 -43.80 -34.82 5.91
C GLU A 320 -44.14 -35.91 4.87
N VAL A 321 -43.49 -35.88 3.73
CA VAL A 321 -43.66 -36.91 2.68
C VAL A 321 -43.28 -38.28 3.20
N ASN A 322 -42.14 -38.41 3.88
CA ASN A 322 -41.68 -39.68 4.42
C ASN A 322 -42.63 -40.24 5.49
N GLY A 323 -43.14 -39.37 6.38
CA GLY A 323 -44.13 -39.75 7.36
C GLY A 323 -45.44 -40.25 6.74
N LYS A 324 -45.92 -39.62 5.65
CA LYS A 324 -47.09 -40.05 4.90
C LYS A 324 -46.84 -41.36 4.13
N LEU A 325 -45.66 -41.50 3.50
CA LEU A 325 -45.25 -42.77 2.87
C LEU A 325 -45.19 -43.92 3.88
N HIS A 326 -44.72 -43.66 5.09
CA HIS A 326 -44.71 -44.68 6.13
C HIS A 326 -46.13 -45.15 6.51
N LYS A 327 -47.13 -44.24 6.55
CA LYS A 327 -48.56 -44.64 6.78
C LYS A 327 -49.06 -45.48 5.63
N ILE A 328 -48.70 -45.17 4.39
CA ILE A 328 -49.09 -45.95 3.20
C ILE A 328 -48.50 -47.36 3.27
N THR A 329 -47.22 -47.52 3.67
CA THR A 329 -46.61 -48.85 3.86
C THR A 329 -47.26 -49.63 5.02
N MET A 330 -47.92 -48.94 5.95
CA MET A 330 -48.72 -49.53 7.02
C MET A 330 -50.12 -49.97 6.58
N GLY A 331 -50.45 -49.77 5.28
CA GLY A 331 -51.75 -50.19 4.69
C GLY A 331 -52.83 -49.10 4.72
N ASP A 332 -52.53 -47.88 5.18
CA ASP A 332 -53.44 -46.74 5.09
C ASP A 332 -53.30 -46.08 3.69
N LEU A 333 -54.10 -46.61 2.74
CA LEU A 333 -54.11 -46.13 1.35
C LEU A 333 -55.00 -44.89 1.17
N ASN A 334 -55.69 -44.38 2.21
CA ASN A 334 -56.50 -43.16 2.15
C ASN A 334 -55.73 -41.91 2.42
N VAL A 335 -54.39 -42.00 2.65
CA VAL A 335 -53.53 -40.86 2.90
C VAL A 335 -53.31 -40.09 1.59
N LYS A 336 -53.52 -38.77 1.59
CA LYS A 336 -53.20 -37.89 0.49
C LYS A 336 -51.89 -37.15 0.79
N ILE A 337 -50.95 -37.14 -0.15
CA ILE A 337 -49.76 -36.33 -0.09
C ILE A 337 -50.07 -34.99 -0.75
N ASP A 338 -49.91 -33.89 0.04
CA ASP A 338 -50.26 -32.53 -0.38
C ASP A 338 -49.12 -31.57 0.04
N VAL A 339 -48.02 -31.67 -0.64
CA VAL A 339 -46.82 -30.81 -0.41
C VAL A 339 -46.58 -30.01 -1.66
N HIS A 340 -46.74 -28.65 -1.55
CA HIS A 340 -46.67 -27.71 -2.67
C HIS A 340 -45.56 -26.67 -2.51
N SER A 341 -44.55 -26.91 -1.65
CA SER A 341 -43.51 -25.90 -1.34
C SER A 341 -42.58 -25.60 -2.51
N SER A 342 -42.44 -26.54 -3.44
CA SER A 342 -41.72 -26.31 -4.71
C SER A 342 -42.32 -27.14 -5.82
N ARG A 343 -41.92 -26.88 -7.07
CA ARG A 343 -42.38 -27.65 -8.22
C ARG A 343 -42.05 -29.14 -8.08
N GLU A 344 -40.86 -29.44 -7.59
CA GLU A 344 -40.39 -30.82 -7.39
C GLU A 344 -41.23 -31.55 -6.35
N PHE A 345 -41.59 -30.91 -5.25
CA PHE A 345 -42.48 -31.51 -4.22
C PHE A 345 -43.91 -31.64 -4.73
N PHE A 346 -44.39 -30.70 -5.54
CA PHE A 346 -45.70 -30.81 -6.19
C PHE A 346 -45.75 -32.01 -7.12
N GLU A 347 -44.76 -32.15 -8.03
CA GLU A 347 -44.68 -33.26 -8.98
C GLU A 347 -44.55 -34.61 -8.22
N LEU A 348 -43.69 -34.66 -7.19
CA LEU A 348 -43.56 -35.84 -6.32
C LEU A 348 -44.86 -36.22 -5.68
N SER A 349 -45.59 -35.23 -5.08
CA SER A 349 -46.92 -35.46 -4.46
C SER A 349 -47.90 -35.99 -5.47
N ARG A 350 -47.93 -35.48 -6.69
CA ARG A 350 -48.81 -35.92 -7.79
C ARG A 350 -48.52 -37.37 -8.13
N TYR A 351 -47.25 -37.74 -8.40
CA TYR A 351 -46.89 -39.09 -8.79
C TYR A 351 -47.21 -40.12 -7.70
N ILE A 352 -46.96 -39.78 -6.44
CA ILE A 352 -47.30 -40.68 -5.33
C ILE A 352 -48.83 -40.83 -5.21
N ASN A 353 -49.60 -39.76 -5.39
CA ASN A 353 -51.06 -39.84 -5.34
C ASN A 353 -51.65 -40.65 -6.53
N GLU A 354 -51.06 -40.50 -7.72
CA GLU A 354 -51.43 -41.32 -8.89
C GLU A 354 -51.12 -42.80 -8.66
N MET A 355 -49.97 -43.12 -8.07
CA MET A 355 -49.62 -44.49 -7.67
C MET A 355 -50.63 -45.06 -6.64
N LEU A 356 -50.99 -44.26 -5.64
CA LEU A 356 -51.99 -44.64 -4.63
C LEU A 356 -53.35 -44.93 -5.25
N GLN A 357 -53.80 -44.07 -6.17
CA GLN A 357 -55.06 -44.31 -6.92
C GLN A 357 -55.04 -45.62 -7.69
N SER A 358 -53.91 -45.92 -8.36
CA SER A 358 -53.73 -47.17 -9.09
C SER A 358 -53.79 -48.40 -8.17
N LEU A 359 -53.14 -48.30 -6.96
CA LEU A 359 -53.20 -49.35 -5.96
C LEU A 359 -54.63 -49.57 -5.43
N LEU A 360 -55.36 -48.48 -5.11
CA LEU A 360 -56.74 -48.56 -4.66
C LEU A 360 -57.68 -49.17 -5.71
N VAL A 361 -57.49 -48.81 -6.99
CA VAL A 361 -58.30 -49.41 -8.07
C VAL A 361 -58.00 -50.91 -8.19
N ASN A 362 -56.71 -51.29 -8.09
CA ASN A 362 -56.37 -52.72 -8.15
C ASN A 362 -56.92 -53.51 -6.95
N ASP A 363 -56.84 -52.93 -5.72
CA ASP A 363 -57.41 -53.57 -4.54
C ASP A 363 -58.94 -53.77 -4.68
N ARG A 364 -59.65 -52.74 -5.18
CA ARG A 364 -61.10 -52.83 -5.44
C ARG A 364 -61.43 -53.87 -6.53
N LYS A 365 -60.64 -53.89 -7.62
CA LYS A 365 -60.81 -54.89 -8.68
C LYS A 365 -60.64 -56.32 -8.14
N MET A 366 -59.58 -56.51 -7.34
CA MET A 366 -59.28 -57.78 -6.72
C MET A 366 -60.45 -58.25 -5.81
N THR A 367 -60.92 -57.31 -4.93
CA THR A 367 -62.05 -57.58 -4.06
C THR A 367 -63.33 -57.88 -4.84
N TYR A 368 -63.60 -57.16 -5.95
CA TYR A 368 -64.79 -57.41 -6.80
C TYR A 368 -64.67 -58.72 -7.55
N VAL A 369 -63.52 -59.11 -8.08
CA VAL A 369 -63.33 -60.41 -8.73
C VAL A 369 -63.53 -61.58 -7.78
N LEU A 370 -62.97 -61.45 -6.57
CA LEU A 370 -63.09 -62.48 -5.48
C LEU A 370 -64.51 -62.62 -5.02
N GLY A 371 -65.34 -61.55 -4.98
CA GLY A 371 -66.70 -61.58 -4.56
C GLY A 371 -67.72 -62.05 -5.61
N LYS A 372 -67.34 -62.18 -6.91
CA LYS A 372 -68.23 -62.63 -8.00
C LYS A 372 -67.97 -64.05 -8.52
N THR A 373 -66.97 -64.76 -8.00
CA THR A 373 -66.73 -66.18 -8.31
C THR A 373 -67.59 -67.07 -7.46
N ASP A 374 -68.30 -68.02 -8.05
CA ASP A 374 -69.06 -69.03 -7.36
C ASP A 374 -68.17 -69.94 -6.49
N MET A 375 -66.88 -69.71 -6.44
CA MET A 375 -65.92 -70.33 -5.55
C MET A 375 -65.69 -69.41 -4.35
N HIS A 376 -65.85 -69.89 -3.17
CA HIS A 376 -65.46 -69.21 -1.95
C HIS A 376 -63.94 -69.11 -1.83
N ILE A 377 -63.34 -67.97 -2.33
CA ILE A 377 -61.90 -67.72 -2.33
C ILE A 377 -61.61 -66.72 -1.20
N GLY A 378 -60.80 -67.15 -0.24
CA GLY A 378 -60.22 -66.23 0.75
C GLY A 378 -58.74 -66.02 0.53
N VAL A 379 -58.33 -64.75 0.62
CA VAL A 379 -56.90 -64.35 0.56
C VAL A 379 -56.50 -63.75 1.91
N TYR A 380 -55.42 -64.22 2.43
CA TYR A 380 -54.85 -63.62 3.61
C TYR A 380 -53.47 -62.99 3.28
N GLU A 381 -53.16 -61.84 3.83
CA GLU A 381 -51.90 -61.13 3.71
C GLU A 381 -51.30 -60.89 5.07
N TYR A 382 -50.08 -61.36 5.31
CA TYR A 382 -49.40 -61.15 6.59
C TYR A 382 -48.30 -60.07 6.40
N ASN A 383 -48.48 -58.90 7.04
CA ASN A 383 -47.46 -57.90 7.12
C ASN A 383 -46.49 -58.23 8.23
N ARG A 384 -45.29 -58.70 7.87
CA ARG A 384 -44.26 -59.18 8.79
C ARG A 384 -43.69 -58.06 9.70
N GLN A 385 -43.66 -56.79 9.22
CA GLN A 385 -43.19 -55.67 10.00
C GLN A 385 -44.20 -55.25 11.08
N MET A 386 -45.47 -55.31 10.78
CA MET A 386 -46.55 -54.93 11.69
C MET A 386 -47.10 -56.05 12.46
N LYS A 387 -46.69 -57.29 12.19
CA LYS A 387 -47.25 -58.48 12.79
C LYS A 387 -48.79 -58.55 12.69
N ARG A 388 -49.36 -58.07 11.56
CA ARG A 388 -50.80 -58.03 11.33
C ARG A 388 -51.14 -58.89 10.10
N VAL A 389 -52.29 -59.56 10.24
CA VAL A 389 -52.87 -60.30 9.13
C VAL A 389 -54.10 -59.58 8.63
N ARG A 390 -54.19 -59.42 7.29
CA ARG A 390 -55.37 -58.89 6.63
C ARG A 390 -56.05 -60.01 5.87
N PHE A 391 -57.34 -60.09 5.99
CA PHE A 391 -58.16 -61.05 5.28
C PHE A 391 -59.03 -60.35 4.23
N THR A 392 -59.15 -60.94 3.04
CA THR A 392 -59.97 -60.40 1.97
C THR A 392 -60.74 -61.56 1.30
N GLY A 393 -62.01 -61.36 0.99
CA GLY A 393 -62.93 -62.37 0.45
C GLY A 393 -63.66 -63.17 1.52
N ASP A 394 -64.22 -64.31 1.18
CA ASP A 394 -65.09 -65.11 2.01
C ASP A 394 -64.38 -66.02 3.02
N ILE A 395 -63.20 -65.61 3.48
CA ILE A 395 -62.37 -66.46 4.33
C ILE A 395 -63.08 -66.91 5.58
N LEU A 396 -63.98 -66.09 6.14
CA LEU A 396 -64.81 -66.44 7.26
C LEU A 396 -65.90 -67.50 6.97
N GLN A 397 -66.37 -67.54 5.71
CA GLN A 397 -67.29 -68.59 5.23
C GLN A 397 -66.57 -69.89 4.87
N ILE A 398 -65.33 -69.78 4.31
CA ILE A 398 -64.47 -70.92 4.01
C ILE A 398 -64.03 -71.67 5.27
N LEU A 399 -63.73 -70.94 6.33
CA LEU A 399 -63.34 -71.49 7.63
C LEU A 399 -64.53 -72.07 8.39
N LYS A 400 -65.69 -72.25 7.76
CA LYS A 400 -66.94 -72.83 8.34
C LYS A 400 -66.77 -73.29 9.76
N THR A 401 -67.01 -72.38 10.62
CA THR A 401 -67.10 -72.72 12.02
C THR A 401 -68.55 -72.97 12.33
N GLY A 402 -68.90 -74.20 12.32
CA GLY A 402 -70.16 -74.59 13.00
C GLY A 402 -70.01 -74.19 14.44
N THR A 403 -70.97 -73.32 14.90
CA THR A 403 -71.21 -72.86 16.25
C THR A 403 -70.53 -71.59 16.73
N GLU A 404 -71.31 -70.75 17.32
CA GLU A 404 -71.12 -69.38 17.87
C GLU A 404 -69.98 -69.14 18.89
N ALA A 405 -68.84 -69.71 18.72
CA ALA A 405 -67.66 -69.28 19.51
C ALA A 405 -66.95 -68.14 18.79
N ALA A 406 -66.93 -66.96 19.41
CA ALA A 406 -66.20 -65.78 18.97
C ALA A 406 -64.69 -66.09 18.76
N TRP A 407 -64.34 -66.56 17.62
CA TRP A 407 -62.96 -66.77 17.27
C TRP A 407 -62.26 -65.45 17.17
N LYS A 408 -61.36 -65.15 18.12
CA LYS A 408 -60.39 -64.06 17.93
C LYS A 408 -59.39 -64.52 16.85
N LEU A 409 -59.46 -63.93 15.67
CA LEU A 409 -58.47 -64.13 14.66
C LEU A 409 -57.08 -63.82 15.22
N PRO A 410 -56.09 -64.66 14.93
CA PRO A 410 -54.75 -64.44 15.44
C PRO A 410 -54.23 -63.06 15.02
N SER A 411 -53.67 -62.37 15.96
CA SER A 411 -53.14 -61.01 15.73
C SER A 411 -51.72 -61.02 15.22
N ASP A 412 -51.07 -62.19 15.23
CA ASP A 412 -49.67 -62.28 14.71
C ASP A 412 -49.48 -63.55 13.87
N TRP A 413 -48.31 -63.65 13.24
CA TRP A 413 -47.96 -64.69 12.24
C TRP A 413 -47.76 -66.07 12.93
N GLU A 414 -47.24 -66.14 14.10
CA GLU A 414 -46.95 -67.38 14.79
C GLU A 414 -48.25 -68.01 15.29
N ASP A 415 -49.14 -67.20 15.85
CA ASP A 415 -50.49 -67.66 16.26
C ASP A 415 -51.30 -68.11 15.02
N PHE A 416 -51.16 -67.37 13.87
CA PHE A 416 -51.82 -67.74 12.63
C PHE A 416 -51.27 -69.04 12.08
N LYS A 417 -49.97 -69.30 12.07
CA LYS A 417 -49.39 -70.60 11.66
C LYS A 417 -49.89 -71.78 12.55
N LYS A 418 -49.95 -71.56 13.82
CA LYS A 418 -50.44 -72.55 14.80
C LYS A 418 -51.89 -72.85 14.52
N TYR A 419 -52.70 -71.84 14.30
CA TYR A 419 -54.10 -71.95 13.93
C TYR A 419 -54.30 -72.78 12.65
N ILE A 420 -53.65 -72.43 11.56
CA ILE A 420 -53.72 -73.17 10.27
C ILE A 420 -53.28 -74.63 10.44
N ARG A 421 -52.20 -74.90 11.17
CA ARG A 421 -51.74 -76.28 11.44
C ARG A 421 -52.75 -77.08 12.24
N THR A 422 -53.50 -76.43 13.10
CA THR A 422 -54.57 -77.14 13.84
C THR A 422 -55.76 -77.48 12.99
N MET A 423 -56.14 -76.57 12.09
CA MET A 423 -57.22 -76.73 11.11
C MET A 423 -56.92 -77.80 10.03
N GLN A 424 -55.63 -78.02 9.69
CA GLN A 424 -55.22 -79.09 8.74
C GLN A 424 -55.20 -80.47 9.36
N LYS A 425 -55.46 -80.64 10.67
CA LYS A 425 -55.48 -81.90 11.38
C LYS A 425 -56.87 -82.37 11.72
N GLU A 426 -57.88 -81.52 11.57
CA GLU A 426 -59.32 -81.85 11.60
C GLU A 426 -59.85 -82.03 10.14
#